data_ea2c03dab72f1e29a31159d2a4cbc6ee
#
_entry.id   ea2c03dab72f1e29a31159d2a4cbc6ee
#
_cell.length_a   1.000
_cell.length_b   1.000
_cell.length_c   1.000
_cell.angle_alpha   90.00
_cell.angle_beta   90.00
_cell.angle_gamma   90.00
#
_symmetry.space_group_name_H-M   'P 1'
#
loop_
_entity.id
_entity.type
_entity.pdbx_description
1 polymer ?
#
loop_
_entity_poly.entity_id
_entity_poly.type
_entity_poly.pdbx_seq_one_letter_code
_entity_poly.pdbx_strand_id
1 'polypeptide(L)'
;LSTVILQNSVAQSDIKLSSYFMSPISYNPAYTGSYGDVAFTSIYSNQWIGFEGAPKSIFFNAHGSFIDPNVGLGLEFIHDEIGVTKNTTAMANFAYHINLSNKWRLSLGLKAGLNLYSVDYTRLYVESPSELPVLRSQINESLINIGPGFFIHNTNLYFGIGSPNIIDNNYYTQANDLLAKRAINYYLNTGYIFNYTETLTITPSLLTRVVNGAPVNTLFSVTSNYNDRFFTSINIDFKSTAGLFLGFGITEKIMAGYSY
;
A
#
# COMPACT_ATOMS: atom_id res chain seq x y z
N LEU A 1 22.78 -30.49 22.65
CA LEU A 1 21.36 -30.05 22.61
C LEU A 1 21.26 -28.83 21.71
N SER A 2 20.87 -29.04 20.44
CA SER A 2 20.59 -27.94 19.51
C SER A 2 19.14 -27.52 19.70
N THR A 3 18.94 -26.34 20.26
CA THR A 3 17.61 -25.73 20.36
C THR A 3 17.25 -25.16 18.99
N VAL A 4 16.39 -25.85 18.26
CA VAL A 4 15.79 -25.35 17.03
C VAL A 4 14.74 -24.30 17.44
N ILE A 5 15.07 -23.02 17.26
CA ILE A 5 14.11 -21.95 17.40
C ILE A 5 13.27 -21.96 16.13
N LEU A 6 12.06 -22.53 16.20
CA LEU A 6 11.03 -22.37 15.18
C LEU A 6 10.59 -20.89 15.15
N GLN A 7 11.17 -20.11 14.27
CA GLN A 7 10.62 -18.80 13.94
C GLN A 7 9.38 -19.01 13.08
N ASN A 8 8.21 -18.60 13.58
CA ASN A 8 7.02 -18.50 12.77
C ASN A 8 7.26 -17.43 11.70
N SER A 9 7.57 -17.87 10.49
CA SER A 9 7.70 -17.00 9.33
C SER A 9 6.29 -16.63 8.86
N VAL A 10 5.82 -15.46 9.22
CA VAL A 10 4.59 -14.88 8.65
C VAL A 10 4.99 -14.32 7.28
N ALA A 11 4.61 -15.01 6.22
CA ALA A 11 4.78 -14.52 4.86
C ALA A 11 3.83 -13.32 4.66
N GLN A 12 4.37 -12.11 4.67
CA GLN A 12 3.60 -10.88 4.44
C GLN A 12 3.70 -10.53 2.96
N SER A 13 2.59 -10.62 2.26
CA SER A 13 2.43 -10.19 0.86
C SER A 13 1.92 -8.74 0.78
N ASP A 14 2.53 -7.81 1.50
CA ASP A 14 2.20 -6.41 1.32
C ASP A 14 3.15 -5.80 0.29
N ILE A 15 2.58 -5.00 -0.62
CA ILE A 15 3.31 -4.25 -1.63
C ILE A 15 4.42 -3.46 -0.92
N LYS A 16 5.67 -3.81 -1.20
CA LYS A 16 6.82 -2.98 -0.82
C LYS A 16 6.79 -1.75 -1.73
N LEU A 17 6.06 -0.73 -1.31
CA LEU A 17 5.94 0.51 -2.06
C LEU A 17 7.19 1.34 -1.84
N SER A 18 8.20 1.15 -2.69
CA SER A 18 9.30 2.14 -2.83
C SER A 18 8.75 3.53 -3.23
N SER A 19 7.51 3.58 -3.70
CA SER A 19 6.77 4.77 -4.11
C SER A 19 5.48 4.98 -3.31
N TYR A 20 5.44 4.58 -2.02
CA TYR A 20 4.25 4.69 -1.16
C TYR A 20 3.68 6.12 -1.07
N PHE A 21 4.55 7.13 -1.16
CA PHE A 21 4.17 8.54 -1.13
C PHE A 21 3.29 8.95 -2.31
N MET A 22 3.29 8.18 -3.41
CA MET A 22 2.44 8.44 -4.58
C MET A 22 1.00 7.95 -4.38
N SER A 23 0.75 7.08 -3.41
CA SER A 23 -0.57 6.51 -3.18
C SER A 23 -0.93 6.39 -1.70
N PRO A 24 -1.09 7.51 -0.98
CA PRO A 24 -1.45 7.52 0.42
C PRO A 24 -2.78 6.85 0.73
N ILE A 25 -3.74 6.83 -0.22
CA ILE A 25 -5.04 6.20 -0.01
C ILE A 25 -4.95 4.68 0.20
N SER A 26 -3.87 4.04 -0.24
CA SER A 26 -3.67 2.59 -0.08
C SER A 26 -3.59 2.18 1.39
N TYR A 27 -2.93 3.00 2.21
CA TYR A 27 -2.75 2.72 3.63
C TYR A 27 -3.59 3.60 4.55
N ASN A 28 -4.15 4.72 4.05
CA ASN A 28 -4.98 5.64 4.83
C ASN A 28 -6.16 6.18 4.00
N PRO A 29 -7.37 5.64 4.16
CA PRO A 29 -8.54 6.10 3.41
C PRO A 29 -8.94 7.54 3.71
N ALA A 30 -8.55 8.12 4.84
CA ALA A 30 -8.84 9.52 5.17
C ALA A 30 -8.12 10.53 4.27
N TYR A 31 -7.11 10.09 3.52
CA TYR A 31 -6.41 10.91 2.53
C TYR A 31 -7.25 11.15 1.26
N THR A 32 -8.28 10.34 1.03
CA THR A 32 -9.12 10.39 -0.18
C THR A 32 -9.73 11.78 -0.37
N GLY A 33 -9.43 12.47 -1.47
CA GLY A 33 -9.96 13.81 -1.76
C GLY A 33 -9.40 14.95 -0.91
N SER A 34 -8.36 14.72 -0.08
CA SER A 34 -7.82 15.74 0.84
C SER A 34 -7.33 17.01 0.17
N TYR A 35 -6.89 16.93 -1.08
CA TYR A 35 -6.40 18.07 -1.85
C TYR A 35 -7.44 18.66 -2.82
N GLY A 36 -8.67 18.14 -2.82
CA GLY A 36 -9.79 18.67 -3.60
C GLY A 36 -9.83 18.20 -5.04
N ASP A 37 -8.72 18.20 -5.75
CA ASP A 37 -8.63 17.80 -7.15
C ASP A 37 -8.77 16.29 -7.36
N VAL A 38 -9.18 15.93 -8.59
CA VAL A 38 -9.21 14.52 -9.02
C VAL A 38 -7.79 14.07 -9.35
N ALA A 39 -7.33 13.05 -8.66
CA ALA A 39 -6.04 12.42 -8.86
C ALA A 39 -6.20 10.98 -9.36
N PHE A 40 -5.36 10.61 -10.32
CA PHE A 40 -5.21 9.25 -10.83
C PHE A 40 -3.78 8.79 -10.59
N THR A 41 -3.59 7.60 -10.08
CA THR A 41 -2.27 6.99 -9.93
C THR A 41 -2.29 5.59 -10.53
N SER A 42 -1.30 5.28 -11.37
CA SER A 42 -1.08 3.93 -11.88
C SER A 42 0.38 3.56 -11.67
N ILE A 43 0.63 2.41 -11.06
CA ILE A 43 1.97 1.90 -10.78
C ILE A 43 2.05 0.46 -11.30
N TYR A 44 3.07 0.18 -12.09
CA TYR A 44 3.46 -1.17 -12.47
C TYR A 44 4.78 -1.49 -11.80
N SER A 45 4.84 -2.60 -11.06
CA SER A 45 6.04 -3.08 -10.40
C SER A 45 6.39 -4.47 -10.90
N ASN A 46 7.66 -4.69 -11.20
CA ASN A 46 8.22 -5.98 -11.56
C ASN A 46 9.54 -6.17 -10.81
N GLN A 47 9.58 -7.15 -9.92
CA GLN A 47 10.74 -7.45 -9.09
C GLN A 47 11.45 -8.69 -9.67
N TRP A 48 12.76 -8.82 -9.41
CA TRP A 48 13.57 -9.98 -9.84
C TRP A 48 13.43 -10.32 -11.32
N ILE A 49 13.61 -9.31 -12.16
CA ILE A 49 13.47 -9.45 -13.63
C ILE A 49 14.35 -10.59 -14.14
N GLY A 50 13.73 -11.51 -14.89
CA GLY A 50 14.41 -12.70 -15.46
C GLY A 50 14.17 -14.00 -14.68
N PHE A 51 13.55 -13.94 -13.50
CA PHE A 51 13.16 -15.15 -12.75
C PHE A 51 11.71 -15.53 -13.05
N GLU A 52 11.46 -16.82 -13.30
CA GLU A 52 10.11 -17.35 -13.46
C GLU A 52 9.34 -17.25 -12.14
N GLY A 53 8.09 -16.79 -12.18
CA GLY A 53 7.28 -16.57 -10.98
C GLY A 53 7.66 -15.35 -10.15
N ALA A 54 8.51 -14.48 -10.65
CA ALA A 54 8.91 -13.24 -9.99
C ALA A 54 7.69 -12.35 -9.68
N PRO A 55 7.71 -11.58 -8.55
CA PRO A 55 6.59 -10.73 -8.15
C PRO A 55 6.29 -9.65 -9.19
N LYS A 56 5.03 -9.54 -9.58
CA LYS A 56 4.49 -8.49 -10.45
C LYS A 56 3.28 -7.87 -9.78
N SER A 57 3.18 -6.54 -9.82
CA SER A 57 2.05 -5.84 -9.25
C SER A 57 1.58 -4.75 -10.19
N ILE A 58 0.26 -4.64 -10.33
CA ILE A 58 -0.42 -3.52 -10.99
C ILE A 58 -1.26 -2.84 -9.91
N PHE A 59 -1.05 -1.55 -9.77
CA PHE A 59 -1.80 -0.72 -8.87
C PHE A 59 -2.45 0.41 -9.66
N PHE A 60 -3.71 0.68 -9.35
CA PHE A 60 -4.45 1.80 -9.90
C PHE A 60 -5.32 2.41 -8.81
N ASN A 61 -5.35 3.73 -8.72
CA ASN A 61 -6.35 4.44 -7.95
C ASN A 61 -6.83 5.70 -8.67
N ALA A 62 -8.05 6.10 -8.30
CA ALA A 62 -8.65 7.37 -8.65
C ALA A 62 -9.37 7.93 -7.43
N HIS A 63 -9.11 9.17 -7.07
CA HIS A 63 -9.81 9.81 -5.94
C HIS A 63 -9.91 11.32 -6.12
N GLY A 64 -10.87 11.93 -5.43
CA GLY A 64 -11.07 13.37 -5.45
C GLY A 64 -12.32 13.80 -4.67
N SER A 65 -12.57 15.10 -4.64
CA SER A 65 -13.80 15.69 -4.09
C SER A 65 -14.72 16.08 -5.24
N PHE A 66 -15.64 15.16 -5.60
CA PHE A 66 -16.47 15.30 -6.81
C PHE A 66 -17.78 16.05 -6.59
N ILE A 67 -18.33 15.99 -5.37
CA ILE A 67 -19.69 16.48 -5.06
C ILE A 67 -19.60 17.66 -4.12
N ASP A 68 -18.83 17.55 -3.07
CA ASP A 68 -18.67 18.54 -2.01
C ASP A 68 -17.18 18.60 -1.63
N PRO A 69 -16.58 19.79 -1.42
CA PRO A 69 -15.18 19.91 -0.97
C PRO A 69 -14.86 19.19 0.34
N ASN A 70 -15.91 18.89 1.13
CA ASN A 70 -15.77 18.15 2.38
C ASN A 70 -15.94 16.63 2.21
N VAL A 71 -16.23 16.14 1.01
CA VAL A 71 -16.45 14.72 0.74
C VAL A 71 -15.45 14.19 -0.28
N GLY A 72 -14.58 13.32 0.15
CA GLY A 72 -13.66 12.58 -0.70
C GLY A 72 -14.22 11.22 -1.09
N LEU A 73 -14.17 10.90 -2.38
CA LEU A 73 -14.51 9.58 -2.93
C LEU A 73 -13.33 9.03 -3.72
N GLY A 74 -13.14 7.72 -3.69
CA GLY A 74 -12.06 7.09 -4.44
C GLY A 74 -12.30 5.61 -4.68
N LEU A 75 -11.62 5.11 -5.70
CA LEU A 75 -11.54 3.69 -6.05
C LEU A 75 -10.09 3.28 -6.11
N GLU A 76 -9.81 2.05 -5.70
CA GLU A 76 -8.48 1.45 -5.72
C GLU A 76 -8.58 0.03 -6.24
N PHE A 77 -7.67 -0.32 -7.12
CA PHE A 77 -7.50 -1.65 -7.67
C PHE A 77 -6.04 -2.06 -7.56
N ILE A 78 -5.81 -3.26 -7.02
CA ILE A 78 -4.47 -3.85 -6.87
C ILE A 78 -4.53 -5.26 -7.41
N HIS A 79 -3.57 -5.63 -8.24
CA HIS A 79 -3.39 -6.99 -8.70
C HIS A 79 -1.94 -7.40 -8.51
N ASP A 80 -1.72 -8.40 -7.67
CA ASP A 80 -0.41 -8.98 -7.36
C ASP A 80 -0.34 -10.42 -7.88
N GLU A 81 0.76 -10.76 -8.51
CA GLU A 81 1.08 -12.13 -8.94
C GLU A 81 2.46 -12.51 -8.43
N ILE A 82 2.56 -13.60 -7.67
CA ILE A 82 3.81 -14.13 -7.11
C ILE A 82 3.81 -15.64 -7.28
N GLY A 83 4.60 -16.17 -8.19
CA GLY A 83 4.63 -17.60 -8.51
C GLY A 83 3.26 -18.09 -8.98
N VAL A 84 2.67 -18.98 -8.19
CA VAL A 84 1.35 -19.57 -8.45
C VAL A 84 0.22 -18.86 -7.72
N THR A 85 0.54 -17.82 -6.95
CA THR A 85 -0.40 -17.03 -6.14
C THR A 85 -0.81 -15.76 -6.87
N LYS A 86 -2.10 -15.50 -6.92
CA LYS A 86 -2.70 -14.26 -7.42
C LYS A 86 -3.55 -13.63 -6.34
N ASN A 87 -3.42 -12.32 -6.19
CA ASN A 87 -4.18 -11.54 -5.23
C ASN A 87 -4.75 -10.29 -5.92
N THR A 88 -6.06 -10.17 -5.99
CA THR A 88 -6.74 -9.04 -6.61
C THR A 88 -7.61 -8.33 -5.57
N THR A 89 -7.34 -7.06 -5.34
CA THR A 89 -8.08 -6.24 -4.37
C THR A 89 -8.78 -5.10 -5.10
N ALA A 90 -10.07 -4.92 -4.86
CA ALA A 90 -10.86 -3.80 -5.33
C ALA A 90 -11.53 -3.12 -4.14
N MET A 91 -11.26 -1.82 -3.94
CA MET A 91 -11.71 -1.05 -2.78
C MET A 91 -12.39 0.24 -3.20
N ALA A 92 -13.45 0.60 -2.51
CA ALA A 92 -14.03 1.94 -2.51
C ALA A 92 -13.57 2.69 -1.25
N ASN A 93 -13.21 3.95 -1.41
CA ASN A 93 -12.74 4.83 -0.35
C ASN A 93 -13.71 6.00 -0.21
N PHE A 94 -14.04 6.33 1.03
CA PHE A 94 -14.82 7.49 1.43
C PHE A 94 -14.06 8.26 2.50
N ALA A 95 -14.04 9.58 2.41
CA ALA A 95 -13.51 10.45 3.45
C ALA A 95 -14.43 11.65 3.68
N TYR A 96 -14.52 12.06 4.93
CA TYR A 96 -15.19 13.29 5.32
C TYR A 96 -14.20 14.26 5.94
N HIS A 97 -14.15 15.48 5.41
CA HIS A 97 -13.20 16.52 5.76
C HIS A 97 -13.84 17.59 6.61
N ILE A 98 -13.22 17.91 7.75
CA ILE A 98 -13.69 18.90 8.73
C ILE A 98 -12.64 19.99 8.85
N ASN A 99 -13.02 21.23 8.60
CA ASN A 99 -12.14 22.36 8.84
C ASN A 99 -12.16 22.70 10.34
N LEU A 100 -11.09 22.34 11.06
CA LEU A 100 -10.95 22.63 12.49
C LEU A 100 -10.63 24.12 12.73
N SER A 101 -9.93 24.73 11.77
CA SER A 101 -9.60 26.16 11.77
C SER A 101 -9.27 26.59 10.34
N ASN A 102 -8.92 27.87 10.15
CA ASN A 102 -8.47 28.39 8.85
C ASN A 102 -7.18 27.71 8.32
N LYS A 103 -6.46 26.98 9.17
CA LYS A 103 -5.18 26.35 8.82
C LYS A 103 -5.23 24.81 8.89
N TRP A 104 -6.07 24.25 9.75
CA TRP A 104 -6.08 22.81 10.01
C TRP A 104 -7.33 22.14 9.48
N ARG A 105 -7.13 21.06 8.74
CA ARG A 105 -8.17 20.19 8.23
C ARG A 105 -8.00 18.78 8.79
N LEU A 106 -9.09 18.23 9.32
CA LEU A 106 -9.20 16.87 9.79
C LEU A 106 -10.01 16.07 8.80
N SER A 107 -9.57 14.87 8.48
CA SER A 107 -10.28 13.93 7.63
C SER A 107 -10.48 12.60 8.35
N LEU A 108 -11.68 12.07 8.28
CA LEU A 108 -12.04 10.73 8.74
C LEU A 108 -12.38 9.90 7.51
N GLY A 109 -11.75 8.74 7.37
CA GLY A 109 -11.89 7.91 6.19
C GLY A 109 -12.34 6.49 6.52
N LEU A 110 -13.03 5.91 5.56
CA LEU A 110 -13.40 4.50 5.55
C LEU A 110 -13.15 3.94 4.16
N LYS A 111 -12.56 2.75 4.09
CA LYS A 111 -12.49 1.96 2.86
C LYS A 111 -13.20 0.63 3.05
N ALA A 112 -13.83 0.16 1.99
CA ALA A 112 -14.46 -1.15 1.95
C ALA A 112 -14.33 -1.76 0.56
N GLY A 113 -14.22 -3.08 0.49
CA GLY A 113 -14.13 -3.79 -0.77
C GLY A 113 -13.84 -5.27 -0.63
N LEU A 114 -13.39 -5.86 -1.72
CA LEU A 114 -13.17 -7.28 -1.84
C LEU A 114 -11.70 -7.57 -2.18
N ASN A 115 -11.22 -8.66 -1.63
CA ASN A 115 -9.95 -9.26 -1.96
C ASN A 115 -10.19 -10.67 -2.48
N LEU A 116 -9.78 -10.93 -3.71
CA LEU A 116 -9.86 -12.22 -4.38
C LEU A 116 -8.47 -12.84 -4.34
N TYR A 117 -8.33 -13.90 -3.57
CA TYR A 117 -7.09 -14.63 -3.40
C TYR A 117 -7.17 -15.98 -4.10
N SER A 118 -6.20 -16.29 -4.94
CA SER A 118 -6.15 -17.55 -5.68
C SER A 118 -4.76 -18.16 -5.65
N VAL A 119 -4.67 -19.47 -5.42
CA VAL A 119 -3.43 -20.24 -5.54
C VAL A 119 -3.67 -21.44 -6.44
N ASP A 120 -2.88 -21.55 -7.49
CA ASP A 120 -2.95 -22.65 -8.46
C ASP A 120 -1.78 -23.62 -8.26
N TYR A 121 -1.96 -24.56 -7.34
CA TYR A 121 -0.94 -25.59 -7.06
C TYR A 121 -0.72 -26.56 -8.22
N THR A 122 -1.61 -26.63 -9.21
CA THR A 122 -1.46 -27.53 -10.37
C THR A 122 -0.27 -27.17 -11.26
N ARG A 123 0.22 -25.93 -11.13
CA ARG A 123 1.38 -25.42 -11.86
C ARG A 123 2.73 -25.71 -11.20
N LEU A 124 2.71 -26.29 -9.99
CA LEU A 124 3.94 -26.68 -9.30
C LEU A 124 4.41 -28.05 -9.76
N TYR A 125 5.71 -28.17 -10.04
CA TYR A 125 6.38 -29.44 -10.27
C TYR A 125 6.70 -30.09 -8.93
N VAL A 126 6.33 -31.36 -8.74
CA VAL A 126 6.51 -32.12 -7.49
C VAL A 126 7.29 -33.38 -7.77
N GLU A 127 8.38 -33.57 -7.05
CA GLU A 127 9.21 -34.78 -7.17
C GLU A 127 8.62 -35.97 -6.42
N SER A 128 7.79 -35.76 -5.40
CA SER A 128 7.25 -36.83 -4.55
C SER A 128 5.75 -37.05 -4.75
N PRO A 129 5.30 -38.24 -5.16
CA PRO A 129 3.89 -38.56 -5.35
C PRO A 129 3.03 -38.46 -4.09
N SER A 130 3.62 -38.54 -2.89
CA SER A 130 2.90 -38.50 -1.61
C SER A 130 2.31 -37.13 -1.28
N GLU A 131 2.81 -36.07 -1.92
CA GLU A 131 2.35 -34.68 -1.73
C GLU A 131 1.21 -34.28 -2.68
N LEU A 132 0.86 -35.12 -3.63
CA LEU A 132 -0.12 -34.91 -4.69
C LEU A 132 -1.54 -34.51 -4.23
N PRO A 133 -2.09 -34.94 -3.08
CA PRO A 133 -3.45 -34.57 -2.72
C PRO A 133 -3.62 -33.06 -2.47
N VAL A 134 -2.61 -32.41 -1.87
CA VAL A 134 -2.61 -30.96 -1.60
C VAL A 134 -2.33 -30.16 -2.88
N LEU A 135 -1.49 -30.70 -3.76
CA LEU A 135 -0.99 -30.03 -4.96
C LEU A 135 -1.90 -30.14 -6.20
N ARG A 136 -2.98 -30.91 -6.12
CA ARG A 136 -3.99 -30.99 -7.19
C ARG A 136 -5.15 -30.03 -7.03
N SER A 137 -5.12 -29.14 -6.04
CA SER A 137 -6.21 -28.21 -5.75
C SER A 137 -5.87 -26.81 -6.19
N GLN A 138 -6.86 -26.14 -6.73
CA GLN A 138 -6.88 -24.69 -6.87
C GLN A 138 -7.68 -24.11 -5.71
N ILE A 139 -7.13 -23.12 -5.05
CA ILE A 139 -7.80 -22.43 -3.96
C ILE A 139 -8.22 -21.05 -4.44
N ASN A 140 -9.50 -20.72 -4.22
CA ASN A 140 -10.06 -19.42 -4.54
C ASN A 140 -10.86 -18.95 -3.32
N GLU A 141 -10.44 -17.82 -2.76
CA GLU A 141 -11.08 -17.20 -1.60
C GLU A 141 -11.48 -15.76 -1.91
N SER A 142 -12.66 -15.39 -1.42
CA SER A 142 -13.17 -14.02 -1.52
C SER A 142 -13.31 -13.45 -0.12
N LEU A 143 -12.54 -12.41 0.18
CA LEU A 143 -12.45 -11.81 1.51
C LEU A 143 -12.95 -10.38 1.48
N ILE A 144 -13.77 -10.01 2.46
CA ILE A 144 -14.21 -8.64 2.64
C ILE A 144 -13.12 -7.87 3.39
N ASN A 145 -12.79 -6.68 2.91
CA ASN A 145 -11.88 -5.76 3.56
C ASN A 145 -12.65 -4.51 4.00
N ILE A 146 -12.42 -4.07 5.23
CA ILE A 146 -12.89 -2.79 5.76
C ILE A 146 -11.74 -2.15 6.51
N GLY A 147 -11.47 -0.87 6.24
CA GLY A 147 -10.35 -0.16 6.86
C GLY A 147 -10.68 1.28 7.19
N PRO A 148 -10.48 1.72 8.45
CA PRO A 148 -10.63 3.11 8.86
C PRO A 148 -9.37 3.91 8.63
N GLY A 149 -9.53 5.24 8.61
CA GLY A 149 -8.43 6.19 8.56
C GLY A 149 -8.73 7.48 9.28
N PHE A 150 -7.66 8.10 9.75
CA PHE A 150 -7.62 9.44 10.33
C PHE A 150 -6.47 10.20 9.66
N PHE A 151 -6.71 11.43 9.25
CA PHE A 151 -5.70 12.28 8.65
C PHE A 151 -5.92 13.74 9.06
N ILE A 152 -4.91 14.37 9.61
CA ILE A 152 -4.92 15.80 9.96
C ILE A 152 -3.76 16.48 9.27
N HIS A 153 -4.03 17.60 8.63
CA HIS A 153 -3.00 18.35 7.92
C HIS A 153 -3.26 19.86 7.92
N ASN A 154 -2.21 20.58 7.67
CA ASN A 154 -2.23 21.99 7.27
C ASN A 154 -1.39 22.16 6.00
N THR A 155 -1.01 23.40 5.65
CA THR A 155 -0.19 23.68 4.46
C THR A 155 1.18 23.00 4.48
N ASN A 156 1.75 22.78 5.66
CA ASN A 156 3.14 22.31 5.80
C ASN A 156 3.27 20.96 6.49
N LEU A 157 2.41 20.66 7.45
CA LEU A 157 2.52 19.47 8.29
C LEU A 157 1.32 18.55 8.08
N TYR A 158 1.57 17.25 8.02
CA TYR A 158 0.52 16.26 8.04
C TYR A 158 0.84 15.10 8.98
N PHE A 159 -0.22 14.52 9.51
CA PHE A 159 -0.17 13.30 10.32
C PHE A 159 -1.38 12.43 10.00
N GLY A 160 -1.16 11.13 9.88
CA GLY A 160 -2.21 10.17 9.58
C GLY A 160 -2.03 8.84 10.29
N ILE A 161 -3.16 8.21 10.56
CA ILE A 161 -3.24 6.82 11.03
C ILE A 161 -4.28 6.13 10.16
N GLY A 162 -3.95 4.96 9.63
CA GLY A 162 -4.87 4.17 8.82
C GLY A 162 -4.62 2.68 8.91
N SER A 163 -5.63 1.92 8.56
CA SER A 163 -5.52 0.48 8.35
C SER A 163 -6.28 0.12 7.08
N PRO A 164 -5.65 -0.52 6.10
CA PRO A 164 -6.36 -0.96 4.88
C PRO A 164 -7.37 -2.06 5.14
N ASN A 165 -7.20 -2.81 6.23
CA ASN A 165 -8.13 -3.84 6.67
C ASN A 165 -8.02 -4.11 8.16
N ILE A 166 -9.14 -4.08 8.87
CA ILE A 166 -9.26 -4.43 10.28
C ILE A 166 -10.00 -5.75 10.51
N ILE A 167 -10.46 -6.41 9.44
CA ILE A 167 -11.12 -7.72 9.53
C ILE A 167 -10.03 -8.78 9.52
N ASP A 168 -10.09 -9.65 10.53
CA ASP A 168 -9.23 -10.82 10.64
C ASP A 168 -9.73 -11.91 9.69
N ASN A 169 -9.06 -12.09 8.58
CA ASN A 169 -9.43 -13.03 7.54
C ASN A 169 -8.48 -14.24 7.55
N ASN A 170 -9.04 -15.44 7.57
CA ASN A 170 -8.30 -16.67 7.41
C ASN A 170 -8.29 -17.06 5.93
N TYR A 171 -7.12 -17.20 5.32
CA TYR A 171 -6.98 -17.59 3.91
C TYR A 171 -7.23 -19.08 3.66
N TYR A 172 -7.14 -19.92 4.72
CA TYR A 172 -7.30 -21.36 4.60
C TYR A 172 -7.92 -21.99 5.84
N THR A 173 -8.93 -22.83 5.61
CA THR A 173 -9.41 -23.79 6.60
C THR A 173 -9.50 -25.14 5.89
N GLN A 174 -8.44 -25.93 5.85
CA GLN A 174 -8.51 -27.35 5.51
C GLN A 174 -8.27 -28.16 6.76
N ALA A 175 -9.26 -28.98 7.11
CA ALA A 175 -9.17 -30.07 8.10
C ALA A 175 -8.42 -29.68 9.40
N ASN A 176 -8.89 -28.65 10.12
CA ASN A 176 -8.38 -28.18 11.41
C ASN A 176 -7.03 -27.45 11.45
N ASP A 177 -6.36 -27.23 10.35
CA ASP A 177 -5.13 -26.44 10.34
C ASP A 177 -5.33 -25.10 9.63
N LEU A 178 -5.15 -23.98 10.37
CA LEU A 178 -5.04 -22.61 9.86
C LEU A 178 -3.69 -22.47 9.16
N LEU A 179 -3.67 -22.59 7.83
CA LEU A 179 -2.43 -22.53 7.05
C LEU A 179 -1.92 -21.10 6.81
N ALA A 180 -2.81 -20.10 6.78
CA ALA A 180 -2.41 -18.70 6.69
C ALA A 180 -3.49 -17.75 7.26
N LYS A 181 -3.05 -16.77 8.04
CA LYS A 181 -3.87 -15.72 8.63
C LYS A 181 -3.38 -14.36 8.13
N ARG A 182 -4.29 -13.53 7.65
CA ARG A 182 -3.94 -12.15 7.30
C ARG A 182 -3.85 -11.31 8.58
N ALA A 183 -2.66 -10.84 8.88
CA ALA A 183 -2.46 -9.95 10.01
C ALA A 183 -3.02 -8.54 9.69
N ILE A 184 -3.59 -7.89 10.71
CA ILE A 184 -4.03 -6.50 10.62
C ILE A 184 -2.81 -5.60 10.58
N ASN A 185 -2.75 -4.70 9.59
CA ASN A 185 -1.69 -3.72 9.43
C ASN A 185 -2.17 -2.34 9.85
N TYR A 186 -1.43 -1.70 10.74
CA TYR A 186 -1.62 -0.31 11.10
C TYR A 186 -0.51 0.54 10.51
N TYR A 187 -0.87 1.66 9.90
CA TYR A 187 0.06 2.60 9.29
C TYR A 187 -0.03 3.94 9.98
N LEU A 188 1.13 4.47 10.38
CA LEU A 188 1.28 5.84 10.82
C LEU A 188 2.11 6.57 9.77
N ASN A 189 1.62 7.69 9.30
CA ASN A 189 2.35 8.53 8.34
C ASN A 189 2.42 9.97 8.84
N THR A 190 3.58 10.58 8.67
CA THR A 190 3.79 12.00 8.96
C THR A 190 4.83 12.57 8.03
N GLY A 191 4.77 13.86 7.78
CA GLY A 191 5.75 14.55 6.99
C GLY A 191 5.60 16.06 7.10
N TYR A 192 6.65 16.77 6.71
CA TYR A 192 6.70 18.21 6.71
C TYR A 192 7.11 18.73 5.33
N ILE A 193 6.35 19.68 4.81
CA ILE A 193 6.55 20.29 3.50
C ILE A 193 7.34 21.60 3.67
N PHE A 194 8.61 21.57 3.30
CA PHE A 194 9.48 22.74 3.30
C PHE A 194 9.44 23.39 1.92
N ASN A 195 8.87 24.58 1.82
CA ASN A 195 8.98 25.44 0.64
C ASN A 195 10.33 26.18 0.74
N TYR A 196 11.41 25.55 0.23
CA TYR A 196 12.78 26.09 0.32
C TYR A 196 12.96 27.32 -0.56
N THR A 197 12.39 27.29 -1.78
CA THR A 197 12.26 28.43 -2.69
C THR A 197 10.85 28.41 -3.31
N GLU A 198 10.51 29.41 -4.13
CA GLU A 198 9.26 29.41 -4.91
C GLU A 198 9.15 28.20 -5.87
N THR A 199 10.29 27.62 -6.25
CA THR A 199 10.37 26.53 -7.23
C THR A 199 10.81 25.20 -6.62
N LEU A 200 11.30 25.16 -5.37
CA LEU A 200 11.80 23.95 -4.74
C LEU A 200 11.07 23.65 -3.44
N THR A 201 10.38 22.53 -3.42
CA THR A 201 9.77 21.95 -2.22
C THR A 201 10.51 20.69 -1.81
N ILE A 202 10.80 20.53 -0.53
CA ILE A 202 11.42 19.33 0.06
C ILE A 202 10.50 18.80 1.14
N THR A 203 10.16 17.52 1.05
CA THR A 203 9.23 16.87 1.99
C THR A 203 9.88 15.65 2.61
N PRO A 204 10.53 15.78 3.78
CA PRO A 204 10.83 14.62 4.61
C PRO A 204 9.56 14.01 5.17
N SER A 205 9.50 12.69 5.17
CA SER A 205 8.32 11.95 5.65
C SER A 205 8.70 10.60 6.26
N LEU A 206 7.83 10.10 7.12
CA LEU A 206 7.93 8.80 7.76
C LEU A 206 6.63 8.02 7.51
N LEU A 207 6.76 6.76 7.14
CA LEU A 207 5.69 5.78 7.15
C LEU A 207 6.10 4.61 8.04
N THR A 208 5.37 4.41 9.12
CA THR A 208 5.60 3.31 10.05
C THR A 208 4.48 2.30 9.94
N ARG A 209 4.82 1.04 9.69
CA ARG A 209 3.90 -0.09 9.68
C ARG A 209 4.07 -0.90 10.96
N VAL A 210 2.96 -1.13 11.63
CA VAL A 210 2.85 -1.95 12.85
C VAL A 210 1.93 -3.12 12.57
N VAL A 211 2.43 -4.33 12.82
CA VAL A 211 1.69 -5.59 12.66
C VAL A 211 1.86 -6.41 13.91
N ASN A 212 0.78 -7.00 14.40
CA ASN A 212 0.87 -7.84 15.58
C ASN A 212 1.72 -9.09 15.30
N GLY A 213 2.71 -9.33 16.15
CA GLY A 213 3.63 -10.48 16.01
C GLY A 213 4.77 -10.27 15.02
N ALA A 214 4.90 -9.09 14.41
CA ALA A 214 6.03 -8.75 13.53
C ALA A 214 6.80 -7.53 14.02
N PRO A 215 8.10 -7.42 13.68
CA PRO A 215 8.87 -6.23 14.00
C PRO A 215 8.30 -4.99 13.31
N VAL A 216 8.27 -3.87 14.02
CA VAL A 216 7.88 -2.57 13.44
C VAL A 216 8.79 -2.25 12.24
N ASN A 217 8.18 -1.84 11.14
CA ASN A 217 8.88 -1.40 9.94
C ASN A 217 8.64 0.10 9.74
N THR A 218 9.71 0.86 9.56
CA THR A 218 9.65 2.31 9.34
C THR A 218 10.43 2.66 8.08
N LEU A 219 9.76 3.34 7.18
CA LEU A 219 10.30 3.88 5.95
C LEU A 219 10.44 5.39 6.10
N PHE A 220 11.65 5.87 5.97
CA PHE A 220 11.98 7.30 5.88
C PHE A 220 12.11 7.69 4.42
N SER A 221 11.51 8.81 4.04
CA SER A 221 11.59 9.33 2.68
C SER A 221 11.89 10.82 2.67
N VAL A 222 12.69 11.23 1.71
CA VAL A 222 12.86 12.64 1.37
C VAL A 222 12.45 12.81 -0.08
N THR A 223 11.35 13.50 -0.30
CA THR A 223 10.85 13.81 -1.64
C THR A 223 11.17 15.26 -1.96
N SER A 224 11.69 15.53 -3.14
CA SER A 224 11.84 16.89 -3.66
C SER A 224 11.01 17.10 -4.92
N ASN A 225 10.42 18.27 -5.03
CA ASN A 225 9.72 18.72 -6.21
C ASN A 225 10.36 20.03 -6.68
N TYR A 226 10.90 20.03 -7.89
CA TYR A 226 11.51 21.19 -8.50
C TYR A 226 10.67 21.69 -9.68
N ASN A 227 10.16 22.92 -9.54
CA ASN A 227 9.39 23.63 -10.55
C ASN A 227 8.17 22.84 -11.09
N ASP A 228 7.55 22.00 -10.23
CA ASP A 228 6.44 21.09 -10.58
C ASP A 228 6.72 20.18 -11.80
N ARG A 229 8.00 20.04 -12.15
CA ARG A 229 8.45 19.24 -13.30
C ARG A 229 9.35 18.10 -12.93
N PHE A 230 10.24 18.27 -11.96
CA PHE A 230 11.19 17.24 -11.56
C PHE A 230 10.88 16.78 -10.15
N PHE A 231 10.58 15.50 -10.03
CA PHE A 231 10.25 14.86 -8.77
C PHE A 231 11.33 13.82 -8.46
N THR A 232 11.91 13.88 -7.27
CA THR A 232 12.83 12.85 -6.82
C THR A 232 12.45 12.43 -5.42
N SER A 233 12.61 11.15 -5.09
CA SER A 233 12.44 10.66 -3.73
C SER A 233 13.50 9.62 -3.41
N ILE A 234 14.13 9.78 -2.26
CA ILE A 234 14.99 8.77 -1.65
C ILE A 234 14.21 8.16 -0.51
N ASN A 235 14.11 6.84 -0.52
CA ASN A 235 13.37 6.06 0.46
C ASN A 235 14.31 5.08 1.14
N ILE A 236 14.35 5.06 2.47
CA ILE A 236 15.22 4.20 3.25
C ILE A 236 14.35 3.42 4.25
N ASP A 237 14.31 2.11 4.08
CA ASP A 237 13.85 1.19 5.11
C ASP A 237 15.07 0.78 5.95
N PHE A 238 15.07 1.16 7.22
CA PHE A 238 16.21 0.92 8.12
C PHE A 238 16.58 -0.57 8.29
N LYS A 239 15.76 -1.49 7.80
CA LYS A 239 16.01 -2.93 7.95
C LYS A 239 16.57 -3.60 6.70
N SER A 240 16.27 -3.12 5.50
CA SER A 240 16.55 -3.98 4.34
C SER A 240 16.74 -3.29 2.99
N THR A 241 16.20 -2.10 2.74
CA THR A 241 16.16 -1.55 1.38
C THR A 241 16.33 -0.04 1.33
N ALA A 242 17.02 0.41 0.29
CA ALA A 242 16.99 1.80 -0.14
C ALA A 242 16.35 1.85 -1.54
N GLY A 243 15.55 2.85 -1.80
CA GLY A 243 14.89 3.05 -3.09
C GLY A 243 15.10 4.48 -3.57
N LEU A 244 15.17 4.63 -4.88
CA LEU A 244 15.19 5.92 -5.56
C LEU A 244 14.00 6.01 -6.49
N PHE A 245 13.30 7.14 -6.46
CA PHE A 245 12.28 7.50 -7.44
C PHE A 245 12.72 8.73 -8.22
N LEU A 246 12.55 8.68 -9.53
CA LEU A 246 12.73 9.80 -10.43
C LEU A 246 11.46 10.00 -11.24
N GLY A 247 10.90 11.20 -11.20
CA GLY A 247 9.67 11.57 -11.90
C GLY A 247 9.86 12.84 -12.72
N PHE A 248 9.12 12.91 -13.81
CA PHE A 248 9.08 14.07 -14.70
C PHE A 248 7.64 14.44 -15.05
N GLY A 249 7.31 15.71 -14.87
CA GLY A 249 6.04 16.30 -15.29
C GLY A 249 6.00 16.46 -16.81
N ILE A 250 5.22 15.62 -17.46
CA ILE A 250 4.99 15.68 -18.94
C ILE A 250 4.16 16.93 -19.26
N THR A 251 3.16 17.18 -18.42
CA THR A 251 2.33 18.39 -18.44
C THR A 251 2.16 18.88 -17.01
N GLU A 252 1.47 20.02 -16.77
CA GLU A 252 1.12 20.49 -15.44
C GLU A 252 0.24 19.51 -14.63
N LYS A 253 -0.39 18.54 -15.30
CA LYS A 253 -1.32 17.55 -14.68
C LYS A 253 -0.88 16.10 -14.79
N ILE A 254 0.12 15.81 -15.60
CA ILE A 254 0.56 14.44 -15.86
C ILE A 254 2.03 14.31 -15.54
N MET A 255 2.34 13.40 -14.63
CA MET A 255 3.69 13.01 -14.25
C MET A 255 3.92 11.54 -14.61
N ALA A 256 5.10 11.22 -15.13
CA ALA A 256 5.60 9.85 -15.24
C ALA A 256 6.88 9.70 -14.42
N GLY A 257 7.12 8.52 -13.89
CA GLY A 257 8.31 8.28 -13.08
C GLY A 257 8.71 6.81 -13.06
N TYR A 258 9.92 6.59 -12.58
CA TYR A 258 10.53 5.28 -12.41
C TYR A 258 11.11 5.17 -11.00
N SER A 259 10.93 4.02 -10.36
CA SER A 259 11.53 3.73 -9.06
C SER A 259 12.36 2.45 -9.12
N TYR A 260 13.50 2.49 -8.42
CA TYR A 260 14.41 1.36 -8.27
C TYR A 260 14.72 1.12 -6.79
#